data_4e3457e23a36b9665e593c45e042086e
#
_entry.id   4e3457e23a36b9665e593c45e042086e
#
_cell.length_a   1.000
_cell.length_b   1.000
_cell.length_c   1.000
_cell.angle_alpha   90.00
_cell.angle_beta   90.00
_cell.angle_gamma   90.00
#
_symmetry.space_group_name_H-M   'P 1'
#
loop_
_entity.id
_entity.type
_entity.pdbx_description
1 polymer ?
#
loop_
_entity_poly.entity_id
_entity_poly.type
_entity_poly.pdbx_seq_one_letter_code
_entity_poly.pdbx_strand_id
1 'polypeptide(L)'
;MYKKICEKYSFVKGFNIQPDWGRNGTQIWLDFDAERFEMMIKIGKERFPSMNTIRLWLSFDAFMQDRVTFLENAKKACDILTKEDIYIIPIYFNGWVGMPSFGAFTKECVGKDKRSAYIKYLRETVEAIKYAKILMHDIANEPYNNAFGHKEFFDTVTDFLVDMTEELRKIDPRPITIGSQSYYREDKSLCDMDVLAPHEDVITLHPYNISGKPVEEFEKDFTKILDYLVQFGKPIIITECCWGAPTAEERKLYLESELAIYTKYGIGYIVQGLFTSPVADLHPVEESYIEKGLYMAFLDRDFNIRPYHDIFNKI
;
A
#
# COMPACT_ATOMS: atom_id res chain seq x y z
N MET A 1 -22.18 -4.19 14.41
CA MET A 1 -21.85 -5.41 13.66
C MET A 1 -20.36 -5.43 13.31
N TYR A 2 -19.82 -4.42 12.66
CA TYR A 2 -18.45 -4.38 12.14
C TYR A 2 -17.35 -4.14 13.19
N LYS A 3 -17.68 -3.65 14.39
CA LYS A 3 -16.69 -3.28 15.43
C LYS A 3 -15.59 -4.35 15.60
N LYS A 4 -15.98 -5.61 15.69
CA LYS A 4 -15.04 -6.72 15.93
C LYS A 4 -13.96 -6.86 14.85
N ILE A 5 -14.27 -6.56 13.60
CA ILE A 5 -13.32 -6.66 12.47
C ILE A 5 -12.58 -5.33 12.20
N CYS A 6 -13.11 -4.20 12.70
CA CYS A 6 -12.53 -2.87 12.44
C CYS A 6 -11.59 -2.39 13.55
N GLU A 7 -11.89 -2.70 14.85
CA GLU A 7 -11.24 -2.04 15.98
C GLU A 7 -9.78 -2.43 16.22
N LYS A 8 -9.34 -3.61 15.79
CA LYS A 8 -7.99 -4.12 16.12
C LYS A 8 -6.86 -3.19 15.65
N TYR A 9 -7.02 -2.59 14.49
CA TYR A 9 -6.04 -1.68 13.89
C TYR A 9 -6.55 -0.24 13.79
N SER A 10 -7.57 0.13 14.55
CA SER A 10 -8.16 1.49 14.54
C SER A 10 -7.18 2.61 14.90
N PHE A 11 -6.08 2.27 15.58
CA PHE A 11 -5.02 3.20 15.92
C PHE A 11 -4.13 3.59 14.74
N VAL A 12 -4.18 2.83 13.64
CA VAL A 12 -3.34 3.06 12.47
C VAL A 12 -3.81 4.30 11.72
N LYS A 13 -2.90 5.27 11.62
CA LYS A 13 -3.02 6.45 10.77
C LYS A 13 -1.71 6.60 10.01
N GLY A 14 -1.75 6.44 8.71
CA GLY A 14 -0.50 6.30 7.96
C GLY A 14 -0.55 6.80 6.53
N PHE A 15 0.59 6.64 5.88
CA PHE A 15 0.79 7.00 4.48
C PHE A 15 1.51 5.91 3.71
N ASN A 16 1.15 5.75 2.44
CA ASN A 16 2.05 5.20 1.45
C ASN A 16 3.13 6.24 1.14
N ILE A 17 4.36 5.81 1.01
CA ILE A 17 5.44 6.71 0.63
C ILE A 17 6.20 6.19 -0.58
N GLN A 18 6.41 7.09 -1.52
CA GLN A 18 7.40 6.95 -2.58
C GLN A 18 8.32 8.17 -2.47
N PRO A 19 9.63 7.94 -2.35
CA PRO A 19 10.59 9.04 -2.31
C PRO A 19 10.60 9.87 -3.60
N ASP A 20 11.06 11.10 -3.51
CA ASP A 20 11.01 12.06 -4.60
C ASP A 20 12.20 12.00 -5.58
N TRP A 21 13.17 11.11 -5.35
CA TRP A 21 14.36 10.99 -6.20
C TRP A 21 14.29 9.90 -7.28
N GLY A 22 13.41 8.91 -7.14
CA GLY A 22 13.33 7.77 -8.06
C GLY A 22 12.04 7.70 -8.84
N ARG A 23 12.11 7.31 -10.12
CA ARG A 23 10.96 7.14 -11.01
C ARG A 23 10.34 5.74 -10.95
N ASN A 24 11.05 4.79 -10.36
CA ASN A 24 10.62 3.40 -10.19
C ASN A 24 11.30 2.78 -8.95
N GLY A 25 10.84 1.60 -8.58
CA GLY A 25 11.36 0.90 -7.41
C GLY A 25 12.86 0.60 -7.47
N THR A 26 13.40 0.31 -8.66
CA THR A 26 14.82 0.04 -8.84
C THR A 26 15.65 1.28 -8.50
N GLN A 27 15.32 2.43 -9.07
CA GLN A 27 16.02 3.68 -8.77
C GLN A 27 15.89 4.09 -7.30
N ILE A 28 14.68 3.99 -6.75
CA ILE A 28 14.45 4.33 -5.32
C ILE A 28 15.40 3.54 -4.42
N TRP A 29 15.56 2.25 -4.69
CA TRP A 29 16.30 1.37 -3.79
C TRP A 29 17.79 1.27 -4.08
N LEU A 30 18.23 1.41 -5.33
CA LEU A 30 19.67 1.34 -5.65
C LEU A 30 20.36 2.69 -5.51
N ASP A 31 19.64 3.79 -5.72
CA ASP A 31 20.12 5.16 -5.50
C ASP A 31 19.60 5.74 -4.16
N PHE A 32 19.39 4.89 -3.15
CA PHE A 32 18.76 5.27 -1.89
C PHE A 32 19.56 6.33 -1.13
N ASP A 33 18.92 7.49 -0.92
CA ASP A 33 19.46 8.59 -0.12
C ASP A 33 18.90 8.53 1.32
N ALA A 34 19.68 7.98 2.23
CA ALA A 34 19.27 7.79 3.63
C ALA A 34 19.07 9.11 4.39
N GLU A 35 19.92 10.12 4.13
CA GLU A 35 19.82 11.43 4.79
C GLU A 35 18.56 12.15 4.33
N ARG A 36 18.31 12.14 3.02
CA ARG A 36 17.10 12.71 2.43
C ARG A 36 15.84 11.98 2.93
N PHE A 37 15.87 10.64 2.99
CA PHE A 37 14.75 9.86 3.50
C PHE A 37 14.45 10.20 4.96
N GLU A 38 15.47 10.24 5.84
CA GLU A 38 15.29 10.63 7.25
C GLU A 38 14.71 12.05 7.38
N MET A 39 15.22 13.01 6.59
CA MET A 39 14.68 14.36 6.54
C MET A 39 13.20 14.37 6.13
N MET A 40 12.84 13.67 5.07
CA MET A 40 11.45 13.57 4.58
C MET A 40 10.52 13.00 5.66
N ILE A 41 10.91 11.93 6.32
CA ILE A 41 10.12 11.30 7.38
C ILE A 41 9.90 12.27 8.56
N LYS A 42 10.94 13.00 8.99
CA LYS A 42 10.81 14.01 10.06
C LYS A 42 9.86 15.13 9.67
N ILE A 43 9.95 15.64 8.45
CA ILE A 43 9.01 16.63 7.93
C ILE A 43 7.58 16.06 7.89
N GLY A 44 7.40 14.83 7.41
CA GLY A 44 6.09 14.17 7.42
C GLY A 44 5.47 14.11 8.80
N LYS A 45 6.24 13.73 9.82
CA LYS A 45 5.78 13.73 11.23
C LYS A 45 5.49 15.12 11.78
N GLU A 46 6.28 16.12 11.42
CA GLU A 46 6.02 17.51 11.80
C GLU A 46 4.71 18.02 11.22
N ARG A 47 4.44 17.73 9.95
CA ARG A 47 3.21 18.14 9.24
C ARG A 47 1.98 17.34 9.67
N PHE A 48 2.18 16.06 9.98
CA PHE A 48 1.12 15.12 10.37
C PHE A 48 1.49 14.38 11.67
N PRO A 49 1.37 15.05 12.84
CA PRO A 49 1.81 14.49 14.13
C PRO A 49 1.10 13.18 14.53
N SER A 50 -0.09 12.94 14.01
CA SER A 50 -0.83 11.69 14.25
C SER A 50 -0.37 10.52 13.37
N MET A 51 0.51 10.76 12.39
CA MET A 51 1.08 9.71 11.55
C MET A 51 1.91 8.74 12.39
N ASN A 52 1.55 7.48 12.35
CA ASN A 52 2.24 6.44 13.11
C ASN A 52 2.61 5.20 12.27
N THR A 53 2.21 5.13 11.02
CA THR A 53 2.43 3.97 10.15
C THR A 53 2.82 4.40 8.74
N ILE A 54 3.78 3.68 8.18
CA ILE A 54 4.19 3.82 6.78
C ILE A 54 4.02 2.47 6.08
N ARG A 55 3.35 2.48 4.94
CA ARG A 55 3.34 1.37 3.99
C ARG A 55 4.49 1.55 3.01
N LEU A 56 5.48 0.66 3.08
CA LEU A 56 6.79 0.81 2.44
C LEU A 56 6.92 -0.14 1.25
N TRP A 57 7.03 0.43 0.06
CA TRP A 57 7.12 -0.30 -1.19
C TRP A 57 8.54 -0.80 -1.46
N LEU A 58 8.75 -2.10 -1.38
CA LEU A 58 10.00 -2.77 -1.72
C LEU A 58 10.05 -3.11 -3.22
N SER A 59 11.22 -3.55 -3.71
CA SER A 59 11.38 -3.84 -5.14
C SER A 59 12.14 -5.14 -5.37
N PHE A 60 11.45 -6.13 -5.93
CA PHE A 60 12.06 -7.36 -6.42
C PHE A 60 13.08 -7.09 -7.52
N ASP A 61 12.80 -6.14 -8.43
CA ASP A 61 13.71 -5.82 -9.53
C ASP A 61 15.02 -5.20 -9.03
N ALA A 62 14.97 -4.34 -8.03
CA ALA A 62 16.18 -3.80 -7.37
C ALA A 62 17.00 -4.93 -6.73
N PHE A 63 16.35 -5.85 -6.02
CA PHE A 63 17.02 -7.03 -5.46
C PHE A 63 17.67 -7.90 -6.53
N MET A 64 17.02 -8.11 -7.66
CA MET A 64 17.59 -8.92 -8.75
C MET A 64 18.75 -8.22 -9.45
N GLN A 65 18.75 -6.90 -9.51
CA GLN A 65 19.81 -6.12 -10.15
C GLN A 65 21.04 -5.98 -9.24
N ASP A 66 20.86 -5.58 -7.97
CA ASP A 66 21.92 -5.52 -6.95
C ASP A 66 21.36 -5.86 -5.57
N ARG A 67 21.44 -7.14 -5.26
CA ARG A 67 20.93 -7.72 -4.02
C ARG A 67 21.54 -7.09 -2.76
N VAL A 68 22.83 -6.84 -2.78
CA VAL A 68 23.54 -6.35 -1.58
C VAL A 68 23.12 -4.92 -1.28
N THR A 69 23.21 -4.06 -2.27
CA THR A 69 22.79 -2.65 -2.16
C THR A 69 21.32 -2.53 -1.76
N PHE A 70 20.43 -3.33 -2.39
CA PHE A 70 19.01 -3.33 -2.04
C PHE A 70 18.77 -3.70 -0.57
N LEU A 71 19.35 -4.80 -0.08
CA LEU A 71 19.12 -5.27 1.30
C LEU A 71 19.67 -4.28 2.34
N GLU A 72 20.84 -3.70 2.10
CA GLU A 72 21.39 -2.66 2.96
C GLU A 72 20.51 -1.42 3.02
N ASN A 73 19.98 -0.98 1.88
CA ASN A 73 19.15 0.21 1.79
C ASN A 73 17.74 -0.04 2.36
N ALA A 74 17.15 -1.21 2.12
CA ALA A 74 15.89 -1.59 2.77
C ALA A 74 16.02 -1.62 4.30
N LYS A 75 17.14 -2.16 4.81
CA LYS A 75 17.45 -2.12 6.23
C LYS A 75 17.58 -0.69 6.76
N LYS A 76 18.35 0.17 6.09
CA LYS A 76 18.53 1.59 6.49
C LYS A 76 17.18 2.32 6.54
N ALA A 77 16.31 2.14 5.54
CA ALA A 77 14.99 2.74 5.53
C ALA A 77 14.14 2.29 6.73
N CYS A 78 14.13 0.99 7.02
CA CYS A 78 13.41 0.43 8.16
C CYS A 78 13.98 0.88 9.51
N ASP A 79 15.30 1.02 9.63
CA ASP A 79 15.97 1.53 10.83
C ASP A 79 15.58 3.00 11.08
N ILE A 80 15.53 3.83 10.03
CA ILE A 80 15.08 5.24 10.12
C ILE A 80 13.63 5.31 10.62
N LEU A 81 12.72 4.55 10.00
CA LEU A 81 11.32 4.54 10.41
C LEU A 81 11.14 4.05 11.86
N THR A 82 11.90 3.03 12.25
CA THR A 82 11.86 2.50 13.62
C THR A 82 12.36 3.52 14.65
N LYS A 83 13.43 4.25 14.34
CA LYS A 83 13.97 5.34 15.17
C LYS A 83 12.96 6.47 15.36
N GLU A 84 12.17 6.76 14.34
CA GLU A 84 11.10 7.75 14.38
C GLU A 84 9.78 7.21 15.01
N ASP A 85 9.81 6.04 15.61
CA ASP A 85 8.67 5.37 16.24
C ASP A 85 7.48 5.09 15.30
N ILE A 86 7.77 4.81 14.03
CA ILE A 86 6.79 4.55 12.98
C ILE A 86 6.64 3.04 12.77
N TYR A 87 5.42 2.53 12.76
CA TYR A 87 5.11 1.18 12.31
C TYR A 87 5.32 1.04 10.81
N ILE A 88 5.79 -0.11 10.38
CA ILE A 88 6.11 -0.39 8.97
C ILE A 88 5.23 -1.52 8.47
N ILE A 89 4.64 -1.33 7.29
CA ILE A 89 4.00 -2.40 6.51
C ILE A 89 4.79 -2.54 5.21
N PRO A 90 5.80 -3.43 5.13
CA PRO A 90 6.54 -3.67 3.91
C PRO A 90 5.67 -4.40 2.89
N ILE A 91 5.69 -3.93 1.64
CA ILE A 91 5.05 -4.57 0.49
C ILE A 91 6.14 -5.24 -0.33
N TYR A 92 6.01 -6.53 -0.59
CA TYR A 92 7.06 -7.30 -1.25
C TYR A 92 6.91 -7.35 -2.77
N PHE A 93 5.68 -7.47 -3.27
CA PHE A 93 5.40 -7.62 -4.70
C PHE A 93 4.38 -6.59 -5.17
N ASN A 94 4.32 -6.41 -6.49
CA ASN A 94 3.37 -5.48 -7.09
C ASN A 94 2.66 -6.13 -8.30
N GLY A 95 1.36 -6.24 -8.22
CA GLY A 95 0.51 -6.72 -9.32
C GLY A 95 0.01 -5.61 -10.23
N TRP A 96 0.17 -4.35 -9.84
CA TRP A 96 -0.30 -3.23 -10.63
C TRP A 96 0.69 -2.88 -11.76
N VAL A 97 0.17 -2.75 -12.99
CA VAL A 97 0.96 -2.40 -14.17
C VAL A 97 0.76 -0.95 -14.50
N GLY A 98 1.49 -0.11 -13.83
CA GLY A 98 1.59 1.28 -14.19
C GLY A 98 3.01 1.64 -14.60
N MET A 99 3.16 2.77 -15.24
CA MET A 99 4.44 3.39 -15.49
C MET A 99 4.58 4.60 -14.58
N PRO A 100 5.66 4.69 -13.81
CA PRO A 100 6.76 3.75 -13.62
C PRO A 100 6.39 2.60 -12.66
N SER A 101 6.88 1.38 -12.94
CA SER A 101 6.56 0.16 -12.19
C SER A 101 7.56 -0.15 -11.07
N PHE A 102 7.07 -0.74 -9.98
CA PHE A 102 7.87 -1.35 -8.91
C PHE A 102 8.20 -2.83 -9.18
N GLY A 103 8.28 -3.26 -10.44
CA GLY A 103 8.49 -4.64 -10.78
C GLY A 103 7.20 -5.46 -10.74
N ALA A 104 6.18 -5.01 -11.46
CA ALA A 104 4.93 -5.75 -11.54
C ALA A 104 5.15 -7.14 -12.11
N PHE A 105 4.58 -8.15 -11.46
CA PHE A 105 4.67 -9.50 -11.97
C PHE A 105 3.69 -9.78 -13.12
N THR A 106 4.14 -10.57 -14.06
CA THR A 106 3.36 -11.03 -15.22
C THR A 106 3.11 -12.54 -15.11
N LYS A 107 2.31 -13.09 -16.03
CA LYS A 107 2.08 -14.55 -16.11
C LYS A 107 3.38 -15.35 -16.14
N GLU A 108 4.38 -14.87 -16.88
CA GLU A 108 5.68 -15.50 -17.01
C GLU A 108 6.51 -15.41 -15.72
N CYS A 109 6.27 -14.39 -14.91
CA CYS A 109 7.02 -14.17 -13.68
C CYS A 109 6.52 -15.03 -12.52
N VAL A 110 5.21 -15.25 -12.40
CA VAL A 110 4.61 -15.96 -11.25
C VAL A 110 4.52 -17.48 -11.42
N GLY A 111 5.01 -18.00 -12.56
CA GLY A 111 5.08 -19.44 -12.83
C GLY A 111 5.89 -20.22 -11.78
N LYS A 112 5.54 -21.49 -11.57
CA LYS A 112 6.14 -22.35 -10.52
C LYS A 112 7.66 -22.51 -10.67
N ASP A 113 8.17 -22.51 -11.89
CA ASP A 113 9.57 -22.64 -12.23
C ASP A 113 10.43 -21.44 -11.76
N LYS A 114 9.82 -20.27 -11.57
CA LYS A 114 10.51 -19.03 -11.14
C LYS A 114 10.35 -18.69 -9.66
N ARG A 115 9.52 -19.43 -8.93
CA ARG A 115 9.21 -19.13 -7.52
C ARG A 115 10.43 -19.15 -6.60
N SER A 116 11.47 -19.92 -6.92
CA SER A 116 12.69 -19.97 -6.11
C SER A 116 13.37 -18.59 -5.95
N ALA A 117 13.35 -17.75 -7.01
CA ALA A 117 13.90 -16.41 -6.95
C ALA A 117 13.06 -15.49 -6.04
N TYR A 118 11.75 -15.59 -6.12
CA TYR A 118 10.83 -14.82 -5.28
C TYR A 118 10.91 -15.25 -3.80
N ILE A 119 11.00 -16.55 -3.54
CA ILE A 119 11.19 -17.08 -2.18
C ILE A 119 12.52 -16.59 -1.59
N LYS A 120 13.59 -16.60 -2.40
CA LYS A 120 14.89 -16.08 -1.96
C LYS A 120 14.82 -14.60 -1.61
N TYR A 121 14.21 -13.79 -2.49
CA TYR A 121 13.98 -12.36 -2.24
C TYR A 121 13.23 -12.14 -0.93
N LEU A 122 12.09 -12.81 -0.77
CA LEU A 122 11.25 -12.69 0.42
C LEU A 122 12.02 -13.03 1.69
N ARG A 123 12.71 -14.17 1.73
CA ARG A 123 13.48 -14.62 2.89
C ARG A 123 14.60 -13.68 3.25
N GLU A 124 15.41 -13.27 2.30
CA GLU A 124 16.56 -12.41 2.57
C GLU A 124 16.13 -11.00 2.96
N THR A 125 15.06 -10.49 2.34
CA THR A 125 14.52 -9.17 2.69
C THR A 125 13.93 -9.17 4.10
N VAL A 126 13.11 -10.16 4.44
CA VAL A 126 12.56 -10.29 5.80
C VAL A 126 13.68 -10.41 6.83
N GLU A 127 14.70 -11.22 6.58
CA GLU A 127 15.84 -11.37 7.48
C GLU A 127 16.57 -10.02 7.68
N ALA A 128 16.75 -9.24 6.62
CA ALA A 128 17.40 -7.93 6.70
C ALA A 128 16.63 -6.90 7.54
N ILE A 129 15.29 -6.95 7.51
CA ILE A 129 14.43 -5.96 8.18
C ILE A 129 13.73 -6.47 9.45
N LYS A 130 13.95 -7.71 9.87
CA LYS A 130 13.19 -8.37 10.96
C LYS A 130 13.23 -7.67 12.31
N TYR A 131 14.26 -6.87 12.58
CA TYR A 131 14.39 -6.12 13.82
C TYR A 131 13.68 -4.76 13.81
N ALA A 132 13.14 -4.36 12.66
CA ALA A 132 12.41 -3.12 12.53
C ALA A 132 10.99 -3.23 13.15
N LYS A 133 10.35 -2.07 13.34
CA LYS A 133 9.01 -1.95 13.94
C LYS A 133 7.91 -2.34 12.93
N ILE A 134 7.98 -3.58 12.41
CA ILE A 134 7.00 -4.08 11.44
C ILE A 134 5.68 -4.40 12.15
N LEU A 135 4.59 -3.82 11.65
CA LEU A 135 3.23 -4.05 12.14
C LEU A 135 2.64 -5.34 11.55
N MET A 136 2.77 -5.50 10.25
CA MET A 136 2.36 -6.67 9.48
C MET A 136 3.10 -6.68 8.14
N HIS A 137 3.08 -7.81 7.47
CA HIS A 137 3.64 -7.97 6.13
C HIS A 137 2.53 -7.91 5.08
N ASP A 138 2.75 -7.16 4.00
CA ASP A 138 1.87 -7.09 2.84
C ASP A 138 2.52 -7.82 1.66
N ILE A 139 1.96 -8.96 1.27
CA ILE A 139 2.56 -9.82 0.25
C ILE A 139 2.63 -9.09 -1.09
N ALA A 140 1.53 -8.48 -1.53
CA ALA A 140 1.52 -7.83 -2.84
C ALA A 140 0.52 -6.67 -2.91
N ASN A 141 0.91 -5.60 -3.58
CA ASN A 141 -0.01 -4.53 -3.94
C ASN A 141 -0.86 -4.95 -5.13
N GLU A 142 -2.18 -4.94 -4.96
CA GLU A 142 -3.18 -5.15 -6.01
C GLU A 142 -2.84 -6.31 -6.97
N PRO A 143 -2.65 -7.52 -6.44
CA PRO A 143 -2.02 -8.62 -7.16
C PRO A 143 -2.77 -9.08 -8.43
N TYR A 144 -4.07 -8.82 -8.52
CA TYR A 144 -4.90 -9.30 -9.62
C TYR A 144 -5.07 -8.29 -10.77
N ASN A 145 -4.56 -7.07 -10.65
CA ASN A 145 -4.78 -6.05 -11.69
C ASN A 145 -4.31 -6.49 -13.08
N ASN A 146 -3.20 -7.23 -13.18
CA ASN A 146 -2.72 -7.78 -14.44
C ASN A 146 -3.44 -9.06 -14.89
N ALA A 147 -4.12 -9.71 -13.97
CA ALA A 147 -4.84 -10.96 -14.26
C ALA A 147 -6.30 -10.73 -14.66
N PHE A 148 -6.74 -9.46 -14.63
CA PHE A 148 -8.11 -9.11 -14.92
C PHE A 148 -8.56 -9.58 -16.32
N GLY A 149 -9.64 -10.36 -16.36
CA GLY A 149 -10.15 -10.93 -17.61
C GLY A 149 -9.43 -12.20 -18.12
N HIS A 150 -8.40 -12.67 -17.39
CA HIS A 150 -7.61 -13.85 -17.78
C HIS A 150 -7.61 -14.93 -16.67
N LYS A 151 -8.64 -15.78 -16.64
CA LYS A 151 -8.87 -16.75 -15.57
C LYS A 151 -7.63 -17.63 -15.25
N GLU A 152 -6.94 -18.15 -16.25
CA GLU A 152 -5.74 -18.99 -16.03
C GLU A 152 -4.62 -18.21 -15.31
N PHE A 153 -4.48 -16.93 -15.65
CA PHE A 153 -3.50 -16.08 -14.98
C PHE A 153 -3.96 -15.73 -13.55
N PHE A 154 -5.24 -15.50 -13.36
CA PHE A 154 -5.84 -15.27 -12.05
C PHE A 154 -5.55 -16.44 -11.09
N ASP A 155 -5.82 -17.69 -11.53
CA ASP A 155 -5.56 -18.89 -10.74
C ASP A 155 -4.05 -19.01 -10.41
N THR A 156 -3.17 -18.69 -11.37
CA THR A 156 -1.71 -18.69 -11.16
C THR A 156 -1.27 -17.64 -10.14
N VAL A 157 -1.86 -16.46 -10.15
CA VAL A 157 -1.60 -15.40 -9.16
C VAL A 157 -2.06 -15.86 -7.77
N THR A 158 -3.25 -16.46 -7.66
CA THR A 158 -3.76 -17.00 -6.40
C THR A 158 -2.80 -18.03 -5.81
N ASP A 159 -2.37 -19.00 -6.60
CA ASP A 159 -1.38 -20.00 -6.18
C ASP A 159 -0.06 -19.37 -5.73
N PHE A 160 0.41 -18.33 -6.46
CA PHE A 160 1.62 -17.61 -6.10
C PHE A 160 1.49 -16.91 -4.74
N LEU A 161 0.37 -16.22 -4.52
CA LEU A 161 0.12 -15.50 -3.28
C LEU A 161 0.07 -16.44 -2.08
N VAL A 162 -0.60 -17.58 -2.22
CA VAL A 162 -0.64 -18.61 -1.17
C VAL A 162 0.77 -19.12 -0.87
N ASP A 163 1.53 -19.51 -1.89
CA ASP A 163 2.88 -20.02 -1.69
C ASP A 163 3.81 -18.99 -1.01
N MET A 164 3.75 -17.71 -1.41
CA MET A 164 4.57 -16.65 -0.80
C MET A 164 4.15 -16.40 0.66
N THR A 165 2.87 -16.46 0.96
CA THR A 165 2.35 -16.33 2.33
C THR A 165 2.83 -17.47 3.22
N GLU A 166 2.75 -18.70 2.74
CA GLU A 166 3.22 -19.90 3.48
C GLU A 166 4.75 -19.85 3.70
N GLU A 167 5.51 -19.37 2.73
CA GLU A 167 6.97 -19.18 2.91
C GLU A 167 7.27 -18.08 3.93
N LEU A 168 6.56 -16.96 3.88
CA LEU A 168 6.73 -15.88 4.85
C LEU A 168 6.41 -16.33 6.28
N ARG A 169 5.34 -17.08 6.46
CA ARG A 169 4.90 -17.61 7.77
C ARG A 169 5.93 -18.52 8.42
N LYS A 170 6.80 -19.19 7.64
CA LYS A 170 7.92 -19.99 8.16
C LYS A 170 9.07 -19.15 8.70
N ILE A 171 9.16 -17.88 8.30
CA ILE A 171 10.29 -17.00 8.60
C ILE A 171 9.94 -16.02 9.71
N ASP A 172 8.70 -15.50 9.71
CA ASP A 172 8.27 -14.42 10.60
C ASP A 172 6.85 -14.69 11.13
N PRO A 173 6.63 -14.62 12.46
CA PRO A 173 5.32 -14.90 13.07
C PRO A 173 4.37 -13.69 13.03
N ARG A 174 4.81 -12.52 12.56
CA ARG A 174 3.98 -11.32 12.51
C ARG A 174 2.80 -11.48 11.54
N PRO A 175 1.72 -10.71 11.73
CA PRO A 175 0.54 -10.81 10.87
C PRO A 175 0.88 -10.60 9.39
N ILE A 176 0.16 -11.29 8.52
CA ILE A 176 0.31 -11.23 7.06
C ILE A 176 -1.02 -10.81 6.44
N THR A 177 -0.94 -9.90 5.47
CA THR A 177 -2.01 -9.65 4.50
C THR A 177 -1.52 -10.03 3.10
N ILE A 178 -2.42 -10.56 2.29
CA ILE A 178 -2.05 -11.06 0.96
C ILE A 178 -2.05 -9.96 -0.10
N GLY A 179 -2.55 -8.81 0.26
CA GLY A 179 -2.69 -7.68 -0.61
C GLY A 179 -4.12 -7.29 -0.82
N SER A 180 -4.31 -6.12 -1.34
CA SER A 180 -5.61 -5.49 -1.45
C SER A 180 -6.11 -5.48 -2.88
N GLN A 181 -7.40 -5.60 -3.02
CA GLN A 181 -8.14 -5.39 -4.26
C GLN A 181 -9.21 -4.32 -4.07
N SER A 182 -9.48 -3.59 -5.13
CA SER A 182 -10.67 -2.74 -5.18
C SER A 182 -11.90 -3.63 -5.32
N TYR A 183 -12.54 -4.01 -4.21
CA TYR A 183 -13.76 -4.82 -4.20
C TYR A 183 -15.00 -4.10 -4.73
N TYR A 184 -14.83 -3.01 -5.43
CA TYR A 184 -15.91 -2.13 -5.87
C TYR A 184 -16.75 -2.66 -7.02
N ARG A 185 -16.37 -3.78 -7.59
CA ARG A 185 -17.15 -4.35 -8.68
C ARG A 185 -18.08 -5.43 -8.11
N GLU A 186 -19.37 -5.34 -8.43
CA GLU A 186 -20.39 -6.33 -8.12
C GLU A 186 -20.07 -7.73 -8.63
N ASP A 187 -19.09 -7.82 -9.51
CA ASP A 187 -18.51 -8.97 -10.10
C ASP A 187 -17.43 -9.53 -9.14
N LYS A 188 -17.75 -10.66 -8.51
CA LYS A 188 -16.89 -11.42 -7.57
C LYS A 188 -15.56 -11.93 -8.20
N SER A 189 -15.27 -11.55 -9.45
CA SER A 189 -14.12 -12.02 -10.22
C SER A 189 -12.78 -11.41 -9.84
N LEU A 190 -12.72 -10.47 -8.88
CA LEU A 190 -11.53 -9.67 -8.61
C LEU A 190 -10.59 -10.27 -7.59
N CYS A 191 -11.06 -11.20 -6.77
CA CYS A 191 -10.25 -11.82 -5.73
C CYS A 191 -10.99 -13.04 -5.22
N ASP A 192 -10.29 -14.15 -5.10
CA ASP A 192 -10.84 -15.35 -4.49
C ASP A 192 -10.62 -15.32 -2.98
N MET A 193 -11.45 -14.52 -2.28
CA MET A 193 -11.38 -14.41 -0.83
C MET A 193 -11.65 -15.76 -0.10
N ASP A 194 -12.41 -16.66 -0.70
CA ASP A 194 -12.66 -17.98 -0.09
C ASP A 194 -11.35 -18.80 -0.05
N VAL A 195 -10.47 -18.61 -1.04
CA VAL A 195 -9.14 -19.22 -1.07
C VAL A 195 -8.13 -18.42 -0.23
N LEU A 196 -8.12 -17.10 -0.32
CA LEU A 196 -7.07 -16.27 0.30
C LEU A 196 -7.27 -16.05 1.80
N ALA A 197 -8.50 -15.82 2.26
CA ALA A 197 -8.75 -15.48 3.65
C ALA A 197 -8.26 -16.53 4.67
N PRO A 198 -8.23 -17.84 4.41
CA PRO A 198 -7.61 -18.81 5.31
C PRO A 198 -6.12 -18.59 5.54
N HIS A 199 -5.41 -18.03 4.57
CA HIS A 199 -3.95 -17.87 4.59
C HIS A 199 -3.49 -16.53 5.18
N GLU A 200 -4.32 -15.50 5.19
CA GLU A 200 -3.98 -14.18 5.75
C GLU A 200 -4.50 -13.98 7.18
N ASP A 201 -3.91 -13.04 7.91
CA ASP A 201 -4.32 -12.68 9.27
C ASP A 201 -5.13 -11.38 9.30
N VAL A 202 -4.99 -10.53 8.28
CA VAL A 202 -5.60 -9.22 8.15
C VAL A 202 -6.05 -9.02 6.71
N ILE A 203 -7.27 -8.58 6.52
CA ILE A 203 -7.78 -8.20 5.19
C ILE A 203 -7.47 -6.73 4.95
N THR A 204 -6.85 -6.42 3.84
CA THR A 204 -6.58 -5.03 3.43
C THR A 204 -7.45 -4.61 2.26
N LEU A 205 -7.80 -3.32 2.22
CA LEU A 205 -8.70 -2.75 1.23
C LEU A 205 -8.14 -1.46 0.62
N HIS A 206 -8.49 -1.21 -0.65
CA HIS A 206 -8.27 0.06 -1.37
C HIS A 206 -9.61 0.66 -1.83
N PRO A 207 -10.46 1.11 -0.92
CA PRO A 207 -11.81 1.56 -1.22
C PRO A 207 -11.83 3.04 -1.63
N TYR A 208 -11.37 3.34 -2.81
CA TYR A 208 -11.31 4.70 -3.33
C TYR A 208 -12.67 5.24 -3.78
N ASN A 209 -13.01 6.45 -3.39
CA ASN A 209 -14.17 7.18 -3.91
C ASN A 209 -13.85 7.94 -5.21
N ILE A 210 -13.31 7.26 -6.20
CA ILE A 210 -12.86 7.87 -7.47
C ILE A 210 -13.98 8.53 -8.31
N SER A 211 -15.23 8.24 -8.02
CA SER A 211 -16.39 8.88 -8.70
C SER A 211 -16.91 10.10 -7.96
N GLY A 212 -16.28 10.50 -6.84
CA GLY A 212 -16.72 11.66 -6.06
C GLY A 212 -18.15 11.53 -5.52
N LYS A 213 -18.56 10.32 -5.12
CA LYS A 213 -19.87 10.08 -4.55
C LYS A 213 -20.07 10.88 -3.26
N PRO A 214 -21.29 11.35 -2.98
CA PRO A 214 -21.64 11.87 -1.67
C PRO A 214 -21.34 10.88 -0.56
N VAL A 215 -21.09 11.36 0.65
CA VAL A 215 -20.69 10.53 1.81
C VAL A 215 -21.65 9.37 2.04
N GLU A 216 -22.97 9.64 1.98
CA GLU A 216 -23.99 8.63 2.24
C GLU A 216 -24.05 7.54 1.16
N GLU A 217 -23.77 7.90 -0.09
CA GLU A 217 -23.74 6.94 -1.19
C GLU A 217 -22.47 6.10 -1.13
N PHE A 218 -21.32 6.72 -0.86
CA PHE A 218 -20.07 6.01 -0.67
C PHE A 218 -20.14 5.07 0.54
N GLU A 219 -20.72 5.51 1.65
CA GLU A 219 -20.96 4.68 2.82
C GLU A 219 -21.80 3.44 2.51
N LYS A 220 -22.88 3.62 1.73
CA LYS A 220 -23.73 2.51 1.33
C LYS A 220 -22.97 1.44 0.53
N ASP A 221 -22.06 1.86 -0.35
CA ASP A 221 -21.24 0.91 -1.11
C ASP A 221 -20.18 0.28 -0.22
N PHE A 222 -19.55 1.05 0.64
CA PHE A 222 -18.55 0.56 1.59
C PHE A 222 -19.14 -0.46 2.57
N THR A 223 -20.34 -0.25 3.08
CA THR A 223 -20.99 -1.21 3.97
C THR A 223 -21.32 -2.54 3.30
N LYS A 224 -21.61 -2.57 2.00
CA LYS A 224 -21.76 -3.84 1.26
C LYS A 224 -20.46 -4.67 1.27
N ILE A 225 -19.32 -3.98 1.20
CA ILE A 225 -18.01 -4.64 1.30
C ILE A 225 -17.83 -5.21 2.71
N LEU A 226 -18.13 -4.43 3.74
CA LEU A 226 -18.04 -4.89 5.12
C LEU A 226 -18.98 -6.06 5.40
N ASP A 227 -20.21 -6.05 4.87
CA ASP A 227 -21.18 -7.14 4.98
C ASP A 227 -20.65 -8.45 4.36
N TYR A 228 -19.94 -8.33 3.24
CA TYR A 228 -19.29 -9.49 2.62
C TYR A 228 -18.09 -9.97 3.47
N LEU A 229 -17.26 -9.08 3.97
CA LEU A 229 -16.03 -9.44 4.64
C LEU A 229 -16.21 -9.92 6.09
N VAL A 230 -17.32 -9.55 6.73
CA VAL A 230 -17.60 -9.96 8.13
C VAL A 230 -17.62 -11.48 8.33
N GLN A 231 -17.99 -12.25 7.30
CA GLN A 231 -18.04 -13.69 7.34
C GLN A 231 -16.68 -14.36 7.59
N PHE A 232 -15.58 -13.70 7.17
CA PHE A 232 -14.23 -14.24 7.36
C PHE A 232 -13.69 -14.01 8.79
N GLY A 233 -14.31 -13.10 9.56
CA GLY A 233 -13.93 -12.82 10.96
C GLY A 233 -12.53 -12.25 11.16
N LYS A 234 -11.89 -11.79 10.09
CA LYS A 234 -10.53 -11.22 10.10
C LYS A 234 -10.58 -9.72 10.37
N PRO A 235 -9.57 -9.16 11.05
CA PRO A 235 -9.41 -7.71 11.14
C PRO A 235 -9.26 -7.09 9.75
N ILE A 236 -9.76 -5.85 9.61
CA ILE A 236 -9.69 -5.09 8.36
C ILE A 236 -8.89 -3.80 8.60
N ILE A 237 -8.10 -3.42 7.61
CA ILE A 237 -7.41 -2.13 7.54
C ILE A 237 -7.46 -1.58 6.11
N ILE A 238 -7.55 -0.28 5.96
CA ILE A 238 -7.46 0.40 4.66
C ILE A 238 -5.99 0.70 4.38
N THR A 239 -5.41 0.10 3.36
CA THR A 239 -3.99 0.28 3.01
C THR A 239 -3.74 1.26 1.87
N GLU A 240 -4.78 1.63 1.15
CA GLU A 240 -4.79 2.78 0.26
C GLU A 240 -6.16 3.44 0.23
N CYS A 241 -6.17 4.76 0.23
CA CYS A 241 -7.37 5.57 0.12
C CYS A 241 -7.03 6.98 -0.33
N CYS A 242 -8.06 7.78 -0.56
CA CYS A 242 -7.92 9.17 -0.94
C CYS A 242 -7.20 9.33 -2.29
N TRP A 243 -7.82 8.87 -3.37
CA TRP A 243 -7.28 9.02 -4.73
C TRP A 243 -7.06 10.48 -5.13
N GLY A 244 -6.15 10.70 -6.06
CA GLY A 244 -5.89 12.03 -6.62
C GLY A 244 -7.08 12.60 -7.40
N ALA A 245 -7.13 13.92 -7.49
CA ALA A 245 -8.13 14.64 -8.27
C ALA A 245 -7.50 15.77 -9.10
N PRO A 246 -8.15 16.20 -10.21
CA PRO A 246 -7.65 17.29 -11.04
C PRO A 246 -7.60 18.64 -10.34
N THR A 247 -8.49 18.84 -9.34
CA THR A 247 -8.58 20.10 -8.58
C THR A 247 -8.56 19.85 -7.09
N ALA A 248 -8.17 20.87 -6.32
CA ALA A 248 -8.17 20.80 -4.86
C ALA A 248 -9.59 20.61 -4.28
N GLU A 249 -10.59 21.20 -4.91
CA GLU A 249 -12.00 21.11 -4.52
C GLU A 249 -12.56 19.69 -4.72
N GLU A 250 -12.26 19.06 -5.85
CA GLU A 250 -12.63 17.65 -6.08
C GLU A 250 -11.88 16.73 -5.11
N ARG A 251 -10.59 16.98 -4.91
CA ARG A 251 -9.78 16.21 -3.95
C ARG A 251 -10.35 16.31 -2.54
N LYS A 252 -10.83 17.48 -2.12
CA LYS A 252 -11.50 17.69 -0.84
C LYS A 252 -12.67 16.74 -0.64
N LEU A 253 -13.50 16.53 -1.66
CA LEU A 253 -14.67 15.64 -1.57
C LEU A 253 -14.24 14.19 -1.28
N TYR A 254 -13.16 13.71 -1.91
CA TYR A 254 -12.63 12.37 -1.67
C TYR A 254 -12.08 12.22 -0.26
N LEU A 255 -11.27 13.20 0.18
CA LEU A 255 -10.69 13.23 1.52
C LEU A 255 -11.79 13.22 2.59
N GLU A 256 -12.77 14.12 2.48
CA GLU A 256 -13.86 14.24 3.47
C GLU A 256 -14.75 13.01 3.51
N SER A 257 -15.15 12.47 2.35
CA SER A 257 -16.04 11.31 2.32
C SER A 257 -15.35 10.04 2.85
N GLU A 258 -14.16 9.76 2.36
CA GLU A 258 -13.45 8.52 2.73
C GLU A 258 -13.04 8.54 4.20
N LEU A 259 -12.35 9.58 4.66
CA LEU A 259 -11.84 9.65 6.03
C LEU A 259 -12.95 9.73 7.07
N ALA A 260 -14.09 10.39 6.75
CA ALA A 260 -15.25 10.40 7.63
C ALA A 260 -15.82 8.98 7.85
N ILE A 261 -15.90 8.18 6.78
CA ILE A 261 -16.40 6.80 6.84
C ILE A 261 -15.46 5.92 7.67
N TYR A 262 -14.15 5.96 7.41
CA TYR A 262 -13.20 5.12 8.14
C TYR A 262 -13.18 5.47 9.63
N THR A 263 -13.21 6.75 9.96
CA THR A 263 -13.33 7.22 11.35
C THR A 263 -14.63 6.75 12.01
N LYS A 264 -15.77 6.87 11.30
CA LYS A 264 -17.09 6.41 11.79
C LYS A 264 -17.11 4.94 12.15
N TYR A 265 -16.46 4.10 11.35
CA TYR A 265 -16.40 2.65 11.59
C TYR A 265 -15.22 2.23 12.47
N GLY A 266 -14.34 3.15 12.86
CA GLY A 266 -13.15 2.87 13.65
C GLY A 266 -12.16 1.96 12.92
N ILE A 267 -11.96 2.19 11.62
CA ILE A 267 -11.02 1.43 10.79
C ILE A 267 -9.73 2.23 10.67
N GLY A 268 -8.58 1.58 10.91
CA GLY A 268 -7.28 2.18 10.63
C GLY A 268 -7.07 2.35 9.12
N TYR A 269 -6.36 3.41 8.74
CA TYR A 269 -6.18 3.74 7.33
C TYR A 269 -4.80 4.27 7.02
N ILE A 270 -4.40 4.06 5.75
CA ILE A 270 -3.16 4.53 5.16
C ILE A 270 -3.52 5.22 3.85
N VAL A 271 -3.24 6.52 3.77
CA VAL A 271 -3.59 7.31 2.59
C VAL A 271 -2.52 7.21 1.50
N GLN A 272 -2.93 7.39 0.27
CA GLN A 272 -2.06 7.45 -0.90
C GLN A 272 -1.80 8.91 -1.21
N GLY A 273 -0.67 9.46 -1.12
CA GLY A 273 0.66 9.23 -0.71
C GLY A 273 1.13 10.44 0.11
N LEU A 274 2.24 10.36 0.82
CA LEU A 274 2.71 11.48 1.65
C LEU A 274 3.38 12.59 0.83
N PHE A 275 4.31 12.22 -0.04
CA PHE A 275 5.16 13.15 -0.76
C PHE A 275 4.84 13.20 -2.25
N THR A 276 5.00 14.36 -2.87
CA THR A 276 5.04 14.48 -4.32
C THR A 276 6.26 13.74 -4.85
N SER A 277 6.03 12.73 -5.68
CA SER A 277 7.06 11.85 -6.23
C SER A 277 6.76 11.55 -7.70
N PRO A 278 7.78 11.33 -8.53
CA PRO A 278 7.58 10.86 -9.89
C PRO A 278 6.87 9.52 -10.00
N VAL A 279 6.85 8.73 -8.92
CA VAL A 279 6.15 7.46 -8.81
C VAL A 279 4.76 7.60 -8.22
N ALA A 280 4.61 8.41 -7.17
CA ALA A 280 3.37 8.51 -6.40
C ALA A 280 2.19 9.00 -7.24
N ASP A 281 2.45 9.85 -8.22
CA ASP A 281 1.41 10.36 -9.09
C ASP A 281 1.02 9.37 -10.20
N LEU A 282 1.65 8.18 -10.24
CA LEU A 282 1.36 6.95 -10.99
C LEU A 282 0.99 7.14 -12.47
N HIS A 283 1.21 8.30 -13.02
CA HIS A 283 0.92 8.62 -14.42
C HIS A 283 2.20 8.85 -15.19
N PRO A 284 2.22 8.57 -16.49
CA PRO A 284 3.38 8.85 -17.32
C PRO A 284 3.80 10.28 -17.08
N VAL A 285 5.04 10.41 -16.66
CA VAL A 285 5.64 11.65 -16.16
C VAL A 285 5.87 12.62 -17.30
N GLU A 286 4.82 13.19 -17.79
CA GLU A 286 4.91 14.55 -18.27
C GLU A 286 4.83 15.43 -17.03
N GLU A 287 5.79 16.33 -16.86
CA GLU A 287 5.80 17.33 -15.79
C GLU A 287 4.45 18.08 -15.68
N SER A 288 3.69 18.09 -16.77
CA SER A 288 2.34 18.62 -16.86
C SER A 288 1.31 17.96 -15.93
N TYR A 289 1.49 16.69 -15.51
CA TYR A 289 0.56 16.07 -14.55
C TYR A 289 0.85 16.50 -13.12
N ILE A 290 2.11 16.71 -12.78
CA ILE A 290 2.49 17.24 -11.47
C ILE A 290 2.05 18.71 -11.38
N GLU A 291 2.15 19.46 -12.47
CA GLU A 291 1.72 20.87 -12.56
C GLU A 291 0.20 21.03 -12.70
N LYS A 292 -0.47 20.10 -13.36
CA LYS A 292 -1.94 20.12 -13.56
C LYS A 292 -2.72 19.50 -12.39
N GLY A 293 -2.00 19.05 -11.32
CA GLY A 293 -2.62 18.80 -10.06
C GLY A 293 -3.48 17.54 -10.00
N LEU A 294 -2.95 16.38 -10.36
CA LEU A 294 -3.42 15.20 -9.66
C LEU A 294 -2.89 15.28 -8.23
N TYR A 295 -3.64 15.98 -7.39
CA TYR A 295 -3.31 16.19 -5.97
C TYR A 295 -3.42 14.86 -5.20
N MET A 296 -2.54 13.89 -5.51
CA MET A 296 -2.50 12.64 -4.78
C MET A 296 -1.68 12.75 -3.52
N ALA A 297 -0.52 13.40 -3.60
CA ALA A 297 0.35 13.61 -2.45
C ALA A 297 -0.23 14.65 -1.48
N PHE A 298 -0.05 14.42 -0.18
CA PHE A 298 -0.49 15.33 0.88
C PHE A 298 0.44 16.53 1.05
N LEU A 299 1.72 16.36 0.71
CA LEU A 299 2.71 17.42 0.70
C LEU A 299 3.10 17.76 -0.75
N ASP A 300 3.23 19.05 -1.02
CA ASP A 300 3.79 19.54 -2.27
C ASP A 300 5.31 19.36 -2.35
N ARG A 301 5.97 19.86 -3.42
CA ARG A 301 7.42 19.73 -3.62
C ARG A 301 8.25 20.51 -2.59
N ASP A 302 7.65 21.52 -1.97
CA ASP A 302 8.27 22.36 -0.92
C ASP A 302 7.90 21.85 0.49
N PHE A 303 7.30 20.67 0.59
CA PHE A 303 6.83 20.04 1.82
C PHE A 303 5.75 20.84 2.56
N ASN A 304 4.99 21.69 1.88
CA ASN A 304 3.81 22.31 2.44
C ASN A 304 2.62 21.37 2.36
N ILE A 305 1.74 21.44 3.36
CA ILE A 305 0.46 20.71 3.31
C ILE A 305 -0.38 21.32 2.17
N ARG A 306 -0.82 20.47 1.24
CA ARG A 306 -1.68 20.93 0.13
C ARG A 306 -3.05 21.40 0.64
N PRO A 307 -3.79 22.25 -0.10
CA PRO A 307 -5.13 22.70 0.29
C PRO A 307 -6.02 21.54 0.70
N TYR A 308 -6.73 21.66 1.82
CA TYR A 308 -7.65 20.67 2.41
C TYR A 308 -7.02 19.39 2.97
N HIS A 309 -5.72 19.13 2.77
CA HIS A 309 -5.07 17.89 3.24
C HIS A 309 -4.74 17.93 4.74
N ASP A 310 -4.86 19.09 5.39
CA ASP A 310 -4.80 19.25 6.85
C ASP A 310 -5.94 18.53 7.59
N ILE A 311 -6.94 18.02 6.87
CA ILE A 311 -8.00 17.16 7.42
C ILE A 311 -7.44 15.95 8.16
N PHE A 312 -6.31 15.40 7.72
CA PHE A 312 -5.64 14.27 8.39
C PHE A 312 -5.29 14.57 9.85
N ASN A 313 -5.03 15.84 10.20
CA ASN A 313 -4.72 16.28 11.56
C ASN A 313 -5.96 16.55 12.40
N LYS A 314 -7.15 16.55 11.81
CA LYS A 314 -8.42 16.94 12.45
C LYS A 314 -9.27 15.74 12.86
N ILE A 315 -8.92 14.54 12.39
CA ILE A 315 -9.68 13.31 12.57
C ILE A 315 -8.89 12.23 13.34
#